data_12d6288d9112c43dc0bb4939f66cf444
#
_entry.id   12d6288d9112c43dc0bb4939f66cf444
#
_cell.length_a   1.000
_cell.length_b   1.000
_cell.length_c   1.000
_cell.angle_alpha   90.00
_cell.angle_beta   90.00
_cell.angle_gamma   90.00
#
_symmetry.space_group_name_H-M   'P 1'
#
loop_
_entity.id
_entity.type
_entity.pdbx_description
1 polymer ?
#
loop_
_entity_poly.entity_id
_entity_poly.type
_entity_poly.pdbx_seq_one_letter_code
_entity_poly.pdbx_strand_id
1 'polypeptide(L)'
;LTPATLNSERFVVTGTGSSEAHARYLATLLNLHTDRAAAYLPLSGFVDAPATNFAAKTLVVFSQGVSPNAQIALQRGIDFEHTVLFSATTPEAAEEAGKPDRAQMLRNLESNRGELVEFPLAEEYTTLIRFVGPIAGYLAALQFVGQFSESRAPLPCVETLQPLLQSKAPNELRDAMCHLPSAFAGGFNLITAAPISDYSQNLACKFMEGLFWTCPGISDFLQFAHGPFQQMTAHPKPAVILQGDGRGEAEMVDRSVAMLRGVGASAYVIKVDAPPLLSIFGFEAALNDAVFAAMQHLSVDQVNWPGKGRDDLLYGFCPDQ
;
A
#
# COMPACT_ATOMS: atom_id res chain seq x y z
N LEU A 1 -15.98 15.07 6.15
CA LEU A 1 -15.44 14.63 7.44
C LEU A 1 -16.19 15.31 8.59
N THR A 2 -16.32 14.60 9.72
CA THR A 2 -16.93 15.15 10.94
C THR A 2 -16.00 16.17 11.62
N PRO A 3 -16.55 17.10 12.42
CA PRO A 3 -15.73 18.00 13.24
C PRO A 3 -14.79 17.24 14.20
N ALA A 4 -15.19 16.07 14.69
CA ALA A 4 -14.35 15.23 15.55
C ALA A 4 -13.08 14.81 14.82
N THR A 5 -13.20 14.29 13.59
CA THR A 5 -12.04 13.92 12.75
C THR A 5 -11.18 15.12 12.42
N LEU A 6 -11.79 16.25 12.01
CA LEU A 6 -11.07 17.45 11.61
C LEU A 6 -10.29 18.11 12.76
N ASN A 7 -10.74 17.95 14.00
CA ASN A 7 -10.08 18.49 15.19
C ASN A 7 -9.06 17.52 15.82
N SER A 8 -8.95 16.27 15.32
CA SER A 8 -8.01 15.29 15.86
C SER A 8 -6.56 15.71 15.59
N GLU A 9 -5.73 15.66 16.63
CA GLU A 9 -4.30 16.01 16.55
C GLU A 9 -3.42 14.75 16.40
N ARG A 10 -3.91 13.58 16.83
CA ARG A 10 -3.14 12.34 16.90
C ARG A 10 -3.90 11.18 16.28
N PHE A 11 -3.23 10.48 15.39
CA PHE A 11 -3.81 9.38 14.65
C PHE A 11 -3.03 8.08 14.87
N VAL A 12 -3.74 6.98 15.02
CA VAL A 12 -3.21 5.62 14.87
C VAL A 12 -3.82 5.07 13.60
N VAL A 13 -2.98 4.74 12.62
CA VAL A 13 -3.44 4.24 11.32
C VAL A 13 -3.07 2.78 11.15
N THR A 14 -3.95 1.99 10.53
CA THR A 14 -3.75 0.55 10.34
C THR A 14 -4.38 0.02 9.07
N GLY A 15 -3.92 -1.13 8.65
CA GLY A 15 -4.39 -1.90 7.50
C GLY A 15 -3.49 -3.10 7.28
N THR A 16 -3.88 -4.01 6.39
CA THR A 16 -3.08 -5.18 6.00
C THR A 16 -3.11 -5.39 4.49
N GLY A 17 -2.09 -6.02 3.92
CA GLY A 17 -1.93 -6.14 2.47
C GLY A 17 -1.78 -4.76 1.81
N SER A 18 -2.50 -4.50 0.72
CA SER A 18 -2.50 -3.17 0.07
C SER A 18 -2.97 -2.06 1.01
N SER A 19 -3.86 -2.37 1.94
CA SER A 19 -4.36 -1.40 2.94
C SER A 19 -3.28 -0.98 3.95
N GLU A 20 -2.24 -1.79 4.19
CA GLU A 20 -1.07 -1.37 4.97
C GLU A 20 -0.36 -0.20 4.29
N ALA A 21 -0.13 -0.31 2.99
CA ALA A 21 0.53 0.76 2.24
C ALA A 21 -0.29 2.06 2.27
N HIS A 22 -1.62 1.99 2.17
CA HIS A 22 -2.50 3.16 2.31
C HIS A 22 -2.41 3.79 3.70
N ALA A 23 -2.41 2.97 4.75
CA ALA A 23 -2.29 3.44 6.13
C ALA A 23 -0.93 4.13 6.37
N ARG A 24 0.16 3.55 5.87
CA ARG A 24 1.49 4.17 5.94
C ARG A 24 1.60 5.45 5.10
N TYR A 25 0.98 5.48 3.94
CA TYR A 25 0.88 6.68 3.11
C TYR A 25 0.12 7.79 3.82
N LEU A 26 -1.03 7.49 4.43
CA LEU A 26 -1.77 8.45 5.24
C LEU A 26 -0.94 8.97 6.42
N ALA A 27 -0.23 8.08 7.13
CA ALA A 27 0.64 8.52 8.23
C ALA A 27 1.73 9.48 7.74
N THR A 28 2.35 9.18 6.60
CA THR A 28 3.35 10.04 5.96
C THR A 28 2.75 11.39 5.57
N LEU A 29 1.57 11.40 4.96
CA LEU A 29 0.87 12.63 4.59
C LEU A 29 0.57 13.52 5.80
N LEU A 30 0.01 12.94 6.86
CA LEU A 30 -0.32 13.67 8.10
C LEU A 30 0.94 14.27 8.73
N ASN A 31 2.00 13.49 8.86
CA ASN A 31 3.25 13.91 9.52
C ASN A 31 4.04 14.96 8.70
N LEU A 32 4.01 14.90 7.37
CA LEU A 32 4.84 15.78 6.52
C LEU A 32 4.08 17.00 6.00
N HIS A 33 2.75 16.92 5.88
CA HIS A 33 1.95 17.93 5.19
C HIS A 33 0.86 18.56 6.04
N THR A 34 0.77 18.21 7.31
CA THR A 34 -0.09 18.86 8.31
C THR A 34 0.67 19.09 9.60
N ASP A 35 0.04 19.71 10.58
CA ASP A 35 0.57 19.85 11.93
C ASP A 35 0.11 18.69 12.86
N ARG A 36 -0.38 17.59 12.29
CA ARG A 36 -0.89 16.41 12.99
C ARG A 36 0.21 15.35 13.15
N ALA A 37 0.04 14.48 14.15
CA ALA A 37 0.91 13.34 14.36
C ALA A 37 0.20 12.04 14.05
N ALA A 38 0.82 11.15 13.27
CA ALA A 38 0.28 9.85 12.94
C ALA A 38 1.32 8.74 13.09
N ALA A 39 0.89 7.59 13.59
CA ALA A 39 1.71 6.40 13.67
C ALA A 39 0.98 5.20 13.06
N TYR A 40 1.67 4.43 12.23
CA TYR A 40 1.17 3.14 11.77
C TYR A 40 1.33 2.09 12.88
N LEU A 41 0.28 1.31 13.13
CA LEU A 41 0.29 0.15 14.03
C LEU A 41 -0.20 -1.08 13.25
N PRO A 42 0.58 -2.18 13.16
CA PRO A 42 0.11 -3.43 12.56
C PRO A 42 -1.12 -3.98 13.30
N LEU A 43 -2.01 -4.68 12.60
CA LEU A 43 -3.25 -5.21 13.17
C LEU A 43 -3.01 -6.09 14.42
N SER A 44 -1.98 -6.92 14.42
CA SER A 44 -1.62 -7.75 15.58
C SER A 44 -1.25 -6.92 16.83
N GLY A 45 -0.82 -5.67 16.65
CA GLY A 45 -0.52 -4.76 17.75
C GLY A 45 -1.75 -4.30 18.53
N PHE A 46 -2.96 -4.52 18.01
CA PHE A 46 -4.20 -4.20 18.72
C PHE A 46 -4.65 -5.32 19.67
N VAL A 47 -4.12 -6.53 19.54
CA VAL A 47 -4.54 -7.68 20.36
C VAL A 47 -4.26 -7.47 21.84
N ASP A 48 -3.02 -7.05 22.18
CA ASP A 48 -2.58 -6.92 23.57
C ASP A 48 -2.29 -5.48 24.02
N ALA A 49 -2.49 -4.48 23.14
CA ALA A 49 -2.20 -3.09 23.48
C ALA A 49 -3.13 -2.56 24.58
N PRO A 50 -2.62 -1.92 25.65
CA PRO A 50 -3.47 -1.32 26.66
C PRO A 50 -4.39 -0.22 26.10
N ALA A 51 -5.67 -0.23 26.47
CA ALA A 51 -6.66 0.78 26.04
C ALA A 51 -6.20 2.22 26.34
N THR A 52 -5.51 2.42 27.47
CA THR A 52 -4.96 3.72 27.87
C THR A 52 -3.99 4.33 26.87
N ASN A 53 -3.37 3.52 26.01
CA ASN A 53 -2.48 4.00 24.96
C ASN A 53 -3.22 4.68 23.81
N PHE A 54 -4.53 4.48 23.71
CA PHE A 54 -5.36 4.93 22.60
C PHE A 54 -6.26 6.13 22.93
N ALA A 55 -6.49 6.39 24.21
CA ALA A 55 -7.25 7.53 24.65
C ALA A 55 -6.71 8.85 24.04
N ALA A 56 -7.59 9.76 23.66
CA ALA A 56 -7.29 11.03 22.99
C ALA A 56 -6.55 10.86 21.63
N LYS A 57 -6.79 9.75 20.92
CA LYS A 57 -6.32 9.52 19.56
C LYS A 57 -7.47 9.10 18.65
N THR A 58 -7.36 9.38 17.38
CA THR A 58 -8.29 8.87 16.36
C THR A 58 -7.69 7.62 15.71
N LEU A 59 -8.47 6.54 15.69
CA LEU A 59 -8.16 5.34 14.92
C LEU A 59 -8.54 5.56 13.46
N VAL A 60 -7.64 5.20 12.53
CA VAL A 60 -7.96 5.13 11.11
C VAL A 60 -7.65 3.74 10.59
N VAL A 61 -8.67 3.07 10.07
CA VAL A 61 -8.56 1.72 9.53
C VAL A 61 -8.75 1.76 8.01
N PHE A 62 -7.83 1.18 7.27
CA PHE A 62 -8.01 0.91 5.84
C PHE A 62 -8.42 -0.54 5.65
N SER A 63 -9.58 -0.76 5.03
CA SER A 63 -10.03 -2.09 4.65
C SER A 63 -11.05 -2.02 3.53
N GLN A 64 -10.64 -2.32 2.31
CA GLN A 64 -11.47 -2.21 1.11
C GLN A 64 -12.82 -2.95 1.24
N GLY A 65 -12.85 -4.12 1.85
CA GLY A 65 -14.06 -4.93 2.02
C GLY A 65 -14.34 -5.34 3.46
N VAL A 66 -13.82 -4.62 4.45
CA VAL A 66 -13.95 -4.94 5.88
C VAL A 66 -13.58 -6.40 6.16
N SER A 67 -12.30 -6.73 5.91
CA SER A 67 -11.78 -8.09 6.12
C SER A 67 -11.92 -8.51 7.60
N PRO A 68 -11.98 -9.82 7.90
CA PRO A 68 -11.99 -10.30 9.28
C PRO A 68 -10.83 -9.72 10.12
N ASN A 69 -9.62 -9.67 9.57
CA ASN A 69 -8.48 -9.10 10.27
C ASN A 69 -8.64 -7.61 10.61
N ALA A 70 -9.30 -6.82 9.74
CA ALA A 70 -9.56 -5.41 10.03
C ALA A 70 -10.52 -5.23 11.22
N GLN A 71 -11.37 -6.22 11.49
CA GLN A 71 -12.30 -6.21 12.61
C GLN A 71 -11.57 -6.15 13.96
N ILE A 72 -10.36 -6.71 14.06
CA ILE A 72 -9.52 -6.65 15.28
C ILE A 72 -9.31 -5.19 15.70
N ALA A 73 -8.95 -4.31 14.75
CA ALA A 73 -8.78 -2.90 15.06
C ALA A 73 -10.11 -2.18 15.27
N LEU A 74 -11.14 -2.49 14.48
CA LEU A 74 -12.46 -1.86 14.59
C LEU A 74 -13.14 -2.16 15.94
N GLN A 75 -13.00 -3.37 16.47
CA GLN A 75 -13.49 -3.73 17.81
C GLN A 75 -12.83 -2.91 18.92
N ARG A 76 -11.56 -2.50 18.72
CA ARG A 76 -10.85 -1.62 19.63
C ARG A 76 -11.20 -0.14 19.45
N GLY A 77 -12.09 0.20 18.50
CA GLY A 77 -12.52 1.58 18.26
C GLY A 77 -13.09 2.26 19.52
N ILE A 78 -13.69 1.49 20.44
CA ILE A 78 -14.20 2.00 21.72
C ILE A 78 -13.11 2.60 22.64
N ASP A 79 -11.85 2.18 22.46
CA ASP A 79 -10.71 2.67 23.24
C ASP A 79 -10.19 4.01 22.72
N PHE A 80 -10.67 4.45 21.56
CA PHE A 80 -10.27 5.68 20.89
C PHE A 80 -11.31 6.80 21.09
N GLU A 81 -10.87 8.02 20.91
CA GLU A 81 -11.76 9.18 20.93
C GLU A 81 -12.71 9.18 19.73
N HIS A 82 -12.20 8.75 18.58
CA HIS A 82 -12.93 8.65 17.32
C HIS A 82 -12.35 7.55 16.44
N THR A 83 -13.18 7.00 15.52
CA THR A 83 -12.74 5.97 14.55
C THR A 83 -13.17 6.35 13.16
N VAL A 84 -12.24 6.25 12.21
CA VAL A 84 -12.47 6.47 10.78
C VAL A 84 -12.16 5.16 10.05
N LEU A 85 -13.08 4.69 9.24
CA LEU A 85 -12.89 3.52 8.37
C LEU A 85 -12.89 3.96 6.91
N PHE A 86 -11.81 3.66 6.20
CA PHE A 86 -11.75 3.75 4.75
C PHE A 86 -12.18 2.42 4.14
N SER A 87 -13.27 2.41 3.39
CA SER A 87 -13.78 1.20 2.76
C SER A 87 -14.40 1.47 1.39
N ALA A 88 -14.38 0.47 0.52
CA ALA A 88 -15.09 0.46 -0.75
C ALA A 88 -16.47 -0.23 -0.64
N THR A 89 -16.87 -0.66 0.56
CA THR A 89 -18.16 -1.32 0.80
C THR A 89 -18.99 -0.54 1.80
N THR A 90 -20.30 -0.50 1.57
CA THR A 90 -21.32 0.07 2.46
C THR A 90 -22.07 -1.03 3.18
N PRO A 91 -22.88 -0.72 4.22
CA PRO A 91 -23.76 -1.70 4.86
C PRO A 91 -24.65 -2.43 3.85
N GLU A 92 -25.24 -1.70 2.90
CA GLU A 92 -26.15 -2.24 1.89
C GLU A 92 -25.42 -3.19 0.94
N ALA A 93 -24.25 -2.77 0.42
CA ALA A 93 -23.42 -3.60 -0.44
C ALA A 93 -22.92 -4.88 0.25
N ALA A 94 -22.64 -4.80 1.55
CA ALA A 94 -22.25 -5.96 2.34
C ALA A 94 -23.42 -6.95 2.52
N GLU A 95 -24.65 -6.46 2.72
CA GLU A 95 -25.85 -7.31 2.80
C GLU A 95 -26.15 -7.98 1.47
N GLU A 96 -26.13 -7.23 0.37
CA GLU A 96 -26.31 -7.76 -0.99
C GLU A 96 -25.28 -8.84 -1.34
N ALA A 97 -24.05 -8.69 -0.84
CA ALA A 97 -22.99 -9.68 -0.99
C ALA A 97 -23.09 -10.88 -0.01
N GLY A 98 -24.17 -10.97 0.80
CA GLY A 98 -24.39 -12.05 1.77
C GLY A 98 -23.43 -12.04 2.95
N LYS A 99 -23.00 -10.85 3.38
CA LYS A 99 -22.05 -10.64 4.49
C LYS A 99 -22.69 -9.80 5.62
N PRO A 100 -23.73 -10.30 6.29
CA PRO A 100 -24.52 -9.53 7.27
C PRO A 100 -23.68 -9.05 8.47
N ASP A 101 -22.67 -9.82 8.89
CA ASP A 101 -21.79 -9.43 10.01
C ASP A 101 -20.98 -8.16 9.67
N ARG A 102 -20.53 -8.04 8.43
CA ARG A 102 -19.82 -6.82 7.95
C ARG A 102 -20.78 -5.63 7.87
N ALA A 103 -22.00 -5.84 7.38
CA ALA A 103 -23.04 -4.80 7.34
C ALA A 103 -23.35 -4.29 8.75
N GLN A 104 -23.52 -5.20 9.71
CA GLN A 104 -23.78 -4.84 11.10
C GLN A 104 -22.62 -4.06 11.72
N MET A 105 -21.39 -4.46 11.42
CA MET A 105 -20.19 -3.74 11.89
C MET A 105 -20.12 -2.32 11.35
N LEU A 106 -20.42 -2.11 10.06
CA LEU A 106 -20.46 -0.78 9.45
C LEU A 106 -21.53 0.11 10.09
N ARG A 107 -22.74 -0.43 10.37
CA ARG A 107 -23.79 0.31 11.11
C ARG A 107 -23.39 0.62 12.54
N ASN A 108 -22.71 -0.32 13.21
CA ASN A 108 -22.22 -0.10 14.57
C ASN A 108 -21.14 0.99 14.60
N LEU A 109 -20.30 1.08 13.58
CA LEU A 109 -19.30 2.15 13.45
C LEU A 109 -19.97 3.53 13.53
N GLU A 110 -20.99 3.78 12.71
CA GLU A 110 -21.72 5.05 12.68
C GLU A 110 -22.40 5.34 14.03
N SER A 111 -23.00 4.31 14.65
CA SER A 111 -23.65 4.44 15.95
C SER A 111 -22.68 4.73 17.10
N ASN A 112 -21.42 4.34 16.99
CA ASN A 112 -20.37 4.46 18.00
C ASN A 112 -19.38 5.61 17.73
N ARG A 113 -19.84 6.72 17.15
CA ARG A 113 -19.03 7.90 16.84
C ARG A 113 -17.93 7.62 15.80
N GLY A 114 -18.09 6.62 14.98
CA GLY A 114 -17.22 6.34 13.87
C GLY A 114 -17.67 7.05 12.60
N GLU A 115 -16.77 7.15 11.65
CA GLU A 115 -16.98 7.78 10.33
C GLU A 115 -16.55 6.82 9.24
N LEU A 116 -17.42 6.57 8.26
CA LEU A 116 -17.08 5.84 7.04
C LEU A 116 -16.62 6.81 5.96
N VAL A 117 -15.38 6.65 5.49
CA VAL A 117 -14.87 7.29 4.31
C VAL A 117 -14.96 6.29 3.16
N GLU A 118 -16.01 6.43 2.38
CA GLU A 118 -16.25 5.57 1.24
C GLU A 118 -15.39 6.01 0.05
N PHE A 119 -14.71 5.05 -0.59
CA PHE A 119 -14.05 5.24 -1.88
C PHE A 119 -14.63 4.23 -2.88
N PRO A 120 -15.61 4.65 -3.71
CA PRO A 120 -16.31 3.73 -4.60
C PRO A 120 -15.35 3.04 -5.54
N LEU A 121 -15.50 1.73 -5.68
CA LEU A 121 -14.64 0.88 -6.48
C LEU A 121 -15.48 -0.19 -7.19
N ALA A 122 -15.21 -0.40 -8.47
CA ALA A 122 -15.76 -1.55 -9.18
C ALA A 122 -15.23 -2.86 -8.54
N GLU A 123 -16.00 -3.92 -8.62
CA GLU A 123 -15.65 -5.21 -8.04
C GLU A 123 -14.31 -5.71 -8.58
N GLU A 124 -13.40 -6.04 -7.67
CA GLU A 124 -12.04 -6.50 -7.95
C GLU A 124 -11.70 -7.77 -7.15
N TYR A 125 -12.74 -8.53 -6.72
CA TYR A 125 -12.56 -9.60 -5.71
C TYR A 125 -12.39 -11.00 -6.28
N THR A 126 -12.43 -11.17 -7.59
CA THR A 126 -12.32 -12.48 -8.25
C THR A 126 -10.87 -12.96 -8.40
N THR A 127 -9.91 -12.06 -8.30
CA THR A 127 -8.47 -12.32 -8.42
C THR A 127 -7.74 -12.05 -7.11
N LEU A 128 -6.56 -12.64 -6.92
CA LEU A 128 -5.73 -12.37 -5.74
C LEU A 128 -5.15 -10.94 -5.80
N ILE A 129 -4.48 -10.62 -6.90
CA ILE A 129 -3.91 -9.28 -7.11
C ILE A 129 -4.99 -8.20 -7.29
N ARG A 130 -4.71 -7.00 -6.80
CA ARG A 130 -5.52 -5.79 -6.97
C ARG A 130 -4.77 -4.73 -7.78
N PHE A 131 -5.44 -4.11 -8.75
CA PHE A 131 -4.87 -3.06 -9.59
C PHE A 131 -5.48 -1.69 -9.32
N VAL A 132 -6.79 -1.60 -9.24
CA VAL A 132 -7.53 -0.33 -9.09
C VAL A 132 -7.67 0.05 -7.63
N GLY A 133 -7.97 -0.92 -6.76
CA GLY A 133 -8.16 -0.70 -5.33
C GLY A 133 -6.99 0.03 -4.65
N PRO A 134 -5.72 -0.35 -4.89
CA PRO A 134 -4.58 0.37 -4.35
C PRO A 134 -4.52 1.84 -4.77
N ILE A 135 -4.75 2.14 -6.04
CA ILE A 135 -4.77 3.51 -6.55
C ILE A 135 -5.87 4.34 -5.88
N ALA A 136 -7.08 3.77 -5.78
CA ALA A 136 -8.21 4.43 -5.13
C ALA A 136 -7.95 4.69 -3.64
N GLY A 137 -7.33 3.75 -2.93
CA GLY A 137 -6.97 3.91 -1.51
C GLY A 137 -5.94 5.03 -1.27
N TYR A 138 -4.91 5.14 -2.10
CA TYR A 138 -3.96 6.27 -2.01
C TYR A 138 -4.65 7.61 -2.30
N LEU A 139 -5.53 7.66 -3.30
CA LEU A 139 -6.26 8.87 -3.64
C LEU A 139 -7.20 9.29 -2.50
N ALA A 140 -7.92 8.33 -1.90
CA ALA A 140 -8.78 8.60 -0.76
C ALA A 140 -7.99 9.16 0.45
N ALA A 141 -6.82 8.58 0.75
CA ALA A 141 -5.93 9.09 1.79
C ALA A 141 -5.47 10.54 1.53
N LEU A 142 -5.09 10.84 0.28
CA LEU A 142 -4.67 12.18 -0.12
C LEU A 142 -5.81 13.20 -0.02
N GLN A 143 -7.01 12.83 -0.49
CA GLN A 143 -8.20 13.68 -0.38
C GLN A 143 -8.61 13.91 1.08
N PHE A 144 -8.48 12.89 1.94
CA PHE A 144 -8.73 13.02 3.38
C PHE A 144 -7.83 14.09 4.00
N VAL A 145 -6.51 14.02 3.73
CA VAL A 145 -5.57 15.01 4.26
C VAL A 145 -5.83 16.40 3.71
N GLY A 146 -6.29 16.51 2.48
CA GLY A 146 -6.68 17.76 1.87
C GLY A 146 -7.88 18.48 2.53
N GLN A 147 -8.63 17.79 3.40
CA GLN A 147 -9.73 18.40 4.14
C GLN A 147 -9.26 19.20 5.37
N PHE A 148 -8.05 18.98 5.85
CA PHE A 148 -7.52 19.75 6.97
C PHE A 148 -7.12 21.16 6.52
N SER A 149 -7.53 22.16 7.26
CA SER A 149 -7.33 23.59 6.90
C SER A 149 -5.86 23.99 6.79
N GLU A 150 -4.99 23.32 7.55
CA GLU A 150 -3.53 23.53 7.56
C GLU A 150 -2.79 22.64 6.55
N SER A 151 -3.51 21.83 5.77
CA SER A 151 -2.87 20.89 4.85
C SER A 151 -2.07 21.58 3.76
N ARG A 152 -0.85 21.09 3.58
CA ARG A 152 0.07 21.48 2.49
C ARG A 152 0.22 20.35 1.46
N ALA A 153 -0.60 19.30 1.57
CA ALA A 153 -0.57 18.19 0.64
C ALA A 153 -1.03 18.65 -0.77
N PRO A 154 -0.31 18.30 -1.83
CA PRO A 154 -0.71 18.62 -3.19
C PRO A 154 -1.92 17.78 -3.59
N LEU A 155 -3.08 18.38 -3.72
CA LEU A 155 -4.26 17.69 -4.26
C LEU A 155 -4.16 17.67 -5.79
N PRO A 156 -4.04 16.50 -6.40
CA PRO A 156 -3.94 16.41 -7.85
C PRO A 156 -5.31 16.64 -8.51
N CYS A 157 -5.31 17.35 -9.62
CA CYS A 157 -6.43 17.35 -10.56
C CYS A 157 -6.35 16.19 -11.54
N VAL A 158 -7.37 16.00 -12.34
CA VAL A 158 -7.43 14.90 -13.35
C VAL A 158 -6.26 15.03 -14.34
N GLU A 159 -5.93 16.25 -14.75
CA GLU A 159 -4.85 16.55 -15.68
C GLU A 159 -3.48 16.15 -15.14
N THR A 160 -3.30 16.20 -13.83
CA THR A 160 -2.07 15.77 -13.15
C THR A 160 -2.03 14.24 -12.97
N LEU A 161 -3.15 13.62 -12.59
CA LEU A 161 -3.21 12.19 -12.34
C LEU A 161 -3.21 11.36 -13.63
N GLN A 162 -3.91 11.79 -14.66
CA GLN A 162 -4.07 11.00 -15.88
C GLN A 162 -2.75 10.57 -16.51
N PRO A 163 -1.72 11.43 -16.68
CA PRO A 163 -0.42 11.01 -17.20
C PRO A 163 0.27 9.99 -16.28
N LEU A 164 0.16 10.15 -14.96
CA LEU A 164 0.74 9.22 -13.99
C LEU A 164 0.10 7.83 -14.09
N LEU A 165 -1.24 7.77 -14.20
CA LEU A 165 -1.98 6.51 -14.35
C LEU A 165 -1.75 5.83 -15.71
N GLN A 166 -1.13 6.51 -16.66
CA GLN A 166 -0.72 5.96 -17.95
C GLN A 166 0.77 5.58 -18.00
N SER A 167 1.49 5.72 -16.89
CA SER A 167 2.89 5.33 -16.81
C SER A 167 3.08 3.85 -17.16
N LYS A 168 4.15 3.57 -17.89
CA LYS A 168 4.51 2.22 -18.34
C LYS A 168 5.86 1.80 -17.80
N ALA A 169 6.01 0.53 -17.53
CA ALA A 169 7.32 -0.03 -17.24
C ALA A 169 8.22 0.02 -18.49
N PRO A 170 9.55 0.20 -18.32
CA PRO A 170 10.49 0.06 -19.41
C PRO A 170 10.34 -1.30 -20.10
N ASN A 171 10.48 -1.33 -21.44
CA ASN A 171 10.37 -2.57 -22.21
C ASN A 171 11.37 -3.61 -21.73
N GLU A 172 12.60 -3.19 -21.38
CA GLU A 172 13.65 -4.07 -20.89
C GLU A 172 13.25 -4.81 -19.59
N LEU A 173 12.51 -4.14 -18.69
CA LEU A 173 11.98 -4.79 -17.49
C LEU A 173 10.87 -5.78 -17.83
N ARG A 174 9.92 -5.37 -18.67
CA ARG A 174 8.81 -6.22 -19.10
C ARG A 174 9.32 -7.48 -19.82
N ASP A 175 10.24 -7.30 -20.76
CA ASP A 175 10.84 -8.40 -21.52
C ASP A 175 11.63 -9.34 -20.59
N ALA A 176 12.41 -8.78 -19.65
CA ALA A 176 13.14 -9.59 -18.67
C ALA A 176 12.19 -10.39 -17.76
N MET A 177 11.10 -9.81 -17.28
CA MET A 177 10.11 -10.52 -16.47
C MET A 177 9.39 -11.62 -17.25
N CYS A 178 9.10 -11.40 -18.53
CA CYS A 178 8.44 -12.40 -19.37
C CYS A 178 9.40 -13.54 -19.79
N HIS A 179 10.62 -13.23 -20.19
CA HIS A 179 11.52 -14.20 -20.82
C HIS A 179 12.59 -14.77 -19.90
N LEU A 180 12.84 -14.13 -18.74
CA LEU A 180 13.79 -14.56 -17.71
C LEU A 180 13.14 -14.63 -16.33
N PRO A 181 11.94 -15.26 -16.18
CA PRO A 181 11.17 -15.22 -14.93
C PRO A 181 11.96 -15.80 -13.75
N SER A 182 12.80 -16.80 -13.97
CA SER A 182 13.62 -17.42 -12.92
C SER A 182 14.61 -16.44 -12.26
N ALA A 183 15.02 -15.38 -12.95
CA ALA A 183 15.89 -14.36 -12.38
C ALA A 183 15.17 -13.54 -11.29
N PHE A 184 13.86 -13.37 -11.41
CA PHE A 184 13.03 -12.58 -10.49
C PHE A 184 12.29 -13.44 -9.45
N ALA A 185 11.84 -14.63 -9.84
CA ALA A 185 10.96 -15.48 -9.02
C ALA A 185 11.56 -15.85 -7.66
N GLY A 186 12.87 -15.97 -7.57
CA GLY A 186 13.61 -16.21 -6.32
C GLY A 186 13.82 -14.96 -5.44
N GLY A 187 13.19 -13.83 -5.81
CA GLY A 187 13.30 -12.54 -5.15
C GLY A 187 14.32 -11.62 -5.81
N PHE A 188 14.08 -10.33 -5.71
CA PHE A 188 14.91 -9.24 -6.23
C PHE A 188 14.81 -8.04 -5.29
N ASN A 189 15.47 -6.91 -5.60
CA ASN A 189 15.40 -5.71 -4.79
C ASN A 189 14.54 -4.64 -5.47
N LEU A 190 13.69 -4.00 -4.69
CA LEU A 190 12.95 -2.79 -5.05
C LEU A 190 13.58 -1.63 -4.29
N ILE A 191 14.20 -0.69 -5.02
CA ILE A 191 14.97 0.41 -4.44
C ILE A 191 14.26 1.71 -4.76
N THR A 192 14.05 2.56 -3.76
CA THR A 192 13.39 3.85 -3.93
C THR A 192 13.88 4.86 -2.91
N ALA A 193 13.49 6.12 -3.03
CA ALA A 193 13.78 7.14 -2.03
C ALA A 193 12.71 7.18 -0.93
N ALA A 194 13.06 7.70 0.24
CA ALA A 194 12.07 8.15 1.21
C ALA A 194 11.31 9.39 0.67
N PRO A 195 10.01 9.57 0.99
CA PRO A 195 9.23 8.72 1.88
C PRO A 195 8.57 7.51 1.21
N ILE A 196 8.79 7.27 -0.10
CA ILE A 196 8.12 6.20 -0.86
C ILE A 196 8.42 4.84 -0.25
N SER A 197 9.64 4.59 0.21
CA SER A 197 10.03 3.33 0.85
C SER A 197 9.11 2.93 2.01
N ASP A 198 8.54 3.90 2.72
CA ASP A 198 7.69 3.64 3.88
C ASP A 198 6.31 3.06 3.51
N TYR A 199 5.81 3.37 2.30
CA TYR A 199 4.48 2.96 1.86
C TYR A 199 4.46 2.21 0.52
N SER A 200 5.61 1.72 0.07
CA SER A 200 5.73 0.97 -1.20
C SER A 200 5.47 -0.54 -1.05
N GLN A 201 5.05 -1.03 0.11
CA GLN A 201 4.82 -2.45 0.34
C GLN A 201 3.85 -3.07 -0.68
N ASN A 202 2.81 -2.33 -1.07
CA ASN A 202 1.88 -2.82 -2.10
C ASN A 202 2.56 -3.05 -3.46
N LEU A 203 3.55 -2.22 -3.81
CA LEU A 203 4.31 -2.38 -5.05
C LEU A 203 5.09 -3.71 -5.07
N ALA A 204 5.64 -4.11 -3.92
CA ALA A 204 6.31 -5.39 -3.75
C ALA A 204 5.32 -6.57 -3.75
N CYS A 205 4.16 -6.41 -3.09
CA CYS A 205 3.11 -7.42 -3.05
C CYS A 205 2.56 -7.79 -4.43
N LYS A 206 2.61 -6.87 -5.43
CA LYS A 206 2.17 -7.16 -6.80
C LYS A 206 2.88 -8.36 -7.42
N PHE A 207 4.14 -8.55 -7.14
CA PHE A 207 4.92 -9.69 -7.64
C PHE A 207 4.54 -10.98 -6.92
N MET A 208 4.28 -10.89 -5.63
CA MET A 208 3.84 -12.04 -4.82
C MET A 208 2.40 -12.46 -5.18
N GLU A 209 1.48 -11.51 -5.27
CA GLU A 209 0.07 -11.79 -5.55
C GLU A 209 -0.19 -12.05 -7.03
N GLY A 210 0.47 -11.29 -7.92
CA GLY A 210 0.27 -11.39 -9.37
C GLY A 210 0.97 -12.56 -10.02
N LEU A 211 2.18 -12.91 -9.55
CA LEU A 211 3.06 -13.89 -10.19
C LEU A 211 3.42 -15.06 -9.29
N PHE A 212 3.00 -15.05 -8.03
CA PHE A 212 3.38 -16.02 -6.98
C PHE A 212 4.90 -16.13 -6.79
N TRP A 213 5.61 -15.01 -7.05
CA TRP A 213 7.04 -14.92 -6.85
C TRP A 213 7.36 -14.56 -5.40
N THR A 214 8.62 -14.78 -5.01
CA THR A 214 9.11 -14.27 -3.73
C THR A 214 8.95 -12.74 -3.69
N CYS A 215 8.36 -12.23 -2.60
CA CYS A 215 8.20 -10.79 -2.41
C CYS A 215 9.57 -10.10 -2.46
N PRO A 216 9.76 -9.08 -3.30
CA PRO A 216 11.03 -8.37 -3.37
C PRO A 216 11.33 -7.64 -2.06
N GLY A 217 12.60 -7.55 -1.72
CA GLY A 217 13.06 -6.72 -0.60
C GLY A 217 12.97 -5.24 -0.96
N ILE A 218 12.34 -4.44 -0.11
CA ILE A 218 12.27 -2.98 -0.28
C ILE A 218 13.42 -2.34 0.48
N SER A 219 14.11 -1.39 -0.16
CA SER A 219 15.17 -0.60 0.46
C SER A 219 15.08 0.86 0.04
N ASP A 220 15.29 1.76 0.98
CA ASP A 220 15.71 3.12 0.67
C ASP A 220 17.12 3.11 0.06
N PHE A 221 17.45 4.08 -0.79
CA PHE A 221 18.76 4.15 -1.45
C PHE A 221 19.93 4.07 -0.48
N LEU A 222 19.86 4.78 0.64
CA LEU A 222 20.93 4.80 1.61
C LEU A 222 20.95 3.51 2.42
N GLN A 223 19.80 2.99 2.79
CA GLN A 223 19.68 1.70 3.46
C GLN A 223 20.17 0.55 2.58
N PHE A 224 19.97 0.62 1.26
CA PHE A 224 20.45 -0.38 0.32
C PHE A 224 21.97 -0.58 0.42
N ALA A 225 22.73 0.48 0.67
CA ALA A 225 24.18 0.42 0.85
C ALA A 225 24.61 -0.26 2.17
N HIS A 226 23.69 -0.43 3.15
CA HIS A 226 23.97 -0.95 4.49
C HIS A 226 23.47 -2.40 4.71
N GLY A 227 23.92 -3.32 3.87
CA GLY A 227 23.59 -4.75 4.01
C GLY A 227 23.03 -5.36 2.71
N PRO A 228 21.92 -4.88 2.14
CA PRO A 228 21.37 -5.45 0.91
C PRO A 228 22.38 -5.49 -0.24
N PHE A 229 23.20 -4.47 -0.42
CA PHE A 229 24.23 -4.44 -1.46
C PHE A 229 25.32 -5.51 -1.24
N GLN A 230 25.72 -5.78 0.01
CA GLN A 230 26.70 -6.83 0.30
C GLN A 230 26.15 -8.22 -0.05
N GLN A 231 24.85 -8.46 0.16
CA GLN A 231 24.19 -9.68 -0.34
C GLN A 231 24.23 -9.77 -1.88
N MET A 232 24.01 -8.65 -2.56
CA MET A 232 24.06 -8.57 -4.02
C MET A 232 25.47 -8.87 -4.57
N THR A 233 26.51 -8.54 -3.82
CA THR A 233 27.88 -8.88 -4.17
C THR A 233 28.13 -10.39 -4.13
N ALA A 234 27.56 -11.08 -3.16
CA ALA A 234 27.70 -12.53 -3.01
C ALA A 234 26.73 -13.31 -3.93
N HIS A 235 25.53 -12.78 -4.10
CA HIS A 235 24.45 -13.43 -4.87
C HIS A 235 23.73 -12.37 -5.73
N PRO A 236 24.29 -12.02 -6.91
CA PRO A 236 23.69 -11.01 -7.79
C PRO A 236 22.24 -11.36 -8.18
N LYS A 237 21.33 -10.42 -7.95
CA LYS A 237 19.92 -10.51 -8.32
C LYS A 237 19.51 -9.24 -9.07
N PRO A 238 18.41 -9.26 -9.84
CA PRO A 238 17.89 -8.04 -10.41
C PRO A 238 17.51 -7.00 -9.34
N ALA A 239 17.58 -5.74 -9.72
CA ALA A 239 17.02 -4.64 -8.94
C ALA A 239 16.09 -3.80 -9.82
N VAL A 240 14.94 -3.45 -9.29
CA VAL A 240 14.02 -2.46 -9.87
C VAL A 240 14.14 -1.20 -9.05
N ILE A 241 14.51 -0.10 -9.71
CA ILE A 241 14.74 1.20 -9.06
C ILE A 241 13.58 2.11 -9.44
N LEU A 242 12.89 2.66 -8.44
CA LEU A 242 11.81 3.61 -8.61
C LEU A 242 12.39 5.02 -8.44
N GLN A 243 12.40 5.81 -9.50
CA GLN A 243 12.89 7.18 -9.53
C GLN A 243 11.75 8.16 -9.67
N GLY A 244 11.54 9.00 -8.66
CA GLY A 244 10.67 10.17 -8.72
C GLY A 244 11.45 11.43 -9.12
N ASP A 245 10.85 12.59 -8.80
CA ASP A 245 11.45 13.93 -9.03
C ASP A 245 11.93 14.55 -7.69
N GLY A 246 12.46 13.71 -6.80
CA GLY A 246 13.04 14.14 -5.53
C GLY A 246 14.41 14.78 -5.70
N ARG A 247 14.73 15.76 -4.82
CA ARG A 247 16.05 16.40 -4.82
C ARG A 247 17.17 15.38 -4.59
N GLY A 248 18.12 15.30 -5.52
CA GLY A 248 19.25 14.39 -5.45
C GLY A 248 18.92 12.94 -5.83
N GLU A 249 17.69 12.63 -6.15
CA GLU A 249 17.25 11.27 -6.43
C GLU A 249 17.90 10.72 -7.70
N ALA A 250 18.00 11.52 -8.76
CA ALA A 250 18.69 11.14 -9.98
C ALA A 250 20.15 10.73 -9.73
N GLU A 251 20.89 11.45 -8.89
CA GLU A 251 22.25 11.11 -8.51
C GLU A 251 22.30 9.79 -7.73
N MET A 252 21.38 9.56 -6.79
CA MET A 252 21.29 8.30 -6.06
C MET A 252 21.00 7.12 -6.99
N VAL A 253 20.14 7.30 -7.98
CA VAL A 253 19.84 6.30 -9.02
C VAL A 253 21.11 5.98 -9.82
N ASP A 254 21.80 6.98 -10.35
CA ASP A 254 23.01 6.79 -11.15
C ASP A 254 24.09 6.02 -10.36
N ARG A 255 24.31 6.38 -9.10
CA ARG A 255 25.24 5.69 -8.21
C ARG A 255 24.81 4.25 -7.94
N SER A 256 23.53 4.00 -7.68
CA SER A 256 22.99 2.65 -7.44
C SER A 256 23.13 1.76 -8.68
N VAL A 257 22.82 2.29 -9.86
CA VAL A 257 23.00 1.58 -11.13
C VAL A 257 24.48 1.23 -11.37
N ALA A 258 25.39 2.17 -11.11
CA ALA A 258 26.83 1.91 -11.23
C ALA A 258 27.30 0.82 -10.26
N MET A 259 26.87 0.86 -8.99
CA MET A 259 27.18 -0.16 -7.97
C MET A 259 26.66 -1.54 -8.39
N LEU A 260 25.41 -1.65 -8.84
CA LEU A 260 24.79 -2.90 -9.27
C LEU A 260 25.51 -3.50 -10.48
N ARG A 261 25.82 -2.68 -11.49
CA ARG A 261 26.59 -3.11 -12.66
C ARG A 261 27.98 -3.60 -12.27
N GLY A 262 28.62 -2.96 -11.30
CA GLY A 262 29.95 -3.36 -10.80
C GLY A 262 29.99 -4.77 -10.20
N VAL A 263 28.86 -5.31 -9.75
CA VAL A 263 28.72 -6.69 -9.21
C VAL A 263 27.99 -7.64 -10.17
N GLY A 264 27.75 -7.21 -11.41
CA GLY A 264 27.09 -8.04 -12.44
C GLY A 264 25.57 -8.19 -12.25
N ALA A 265 24.93 -7.35 -11.43
CA ALA A 265 23.50 -7.34 -11.25
C ALA A 265 22.80 -6.46 -12.30
N SER A 266 21.64 -6.92 -12.78
CA SER A 266 20.78 -6.12 -13.66
C SER A 266 20.02 -5.06 -12.88
N ALA A 267 19.98 -3.83 -13.39
CA ALA A 267 19.23 -2.72 -12.82
C ALA A 267 18.23 -2.17 -13.84
N TYR A 268 16.97 -2.06 -13.44
CA TYR A 268 15.87 -1.54 -14.24
C TYR A 268 15.30 -0.31 -13.56
N VAL A 269 15.29 0.83 -14.22
CA VAL A 269 14.82 2.10 -13.66
C VAL A 269 13.44 2.43 -14.20
N ILE A 270 12.47 2.58 -13.31
CA ILE A 270 11.14 3.13 -13.60
C ILE A 270 11.16 4.58 -13.17
N LYS A 271 11.10 5.50 -14.14
CA LYS A 271 11.10 6.93 -13.88
C LYS A 271 9.68 7.50 -13.96
N VAL A 272 9.30 8.28 -12.95
CA VAL A 272 8.03 9.00 -12.88
C VAL A 272 8.32 10.46 -12.53
N ASP A 273 8.05 11.37 -13.47
CA ASP A 273 8.29 12.80 -13.30
C ASP A 273 7.16 13.43 -12.45
N ALA A 274 7.18 13.16 -11.15
CA ALA A 274 6.24 13.68 -10.17
C ALA A 274 6.89 13.76 -8.79
N PRO A 275 6.42 14.70 -7.92
CA PRO A 275 6.84 14.76 -6.53
C PRO A 275 6.62 13.42 -5.81
N PRO A 276 7.42 13.08 -4.77
CA PRO A 276 7.36 11.79 -4.10
C PRO A 276 5.96 11.31 -3.71
N LEU A 277 5.10 12.22 -3.21
CA LEU A 277 3.72 11.87 -2.84
C LEU A 277 2.82 11.49 -4.02
N LEU A 278 3.05 12.04 -5.20
CA LEU A 278 2.25 11.76 -6.40
C LEU A 278 2.89 10.70 -7.28
N SER A 279 4.19 10.48 -7.18
CA SER A 279 4.89 9.48 -7.99
C SER A 279 4.41 8.06 -7.72
N ILE A 280 3.82 7.78 -6.54
CA ILE A 280 3.23 6.49 -6.22
C ILE A 280 2.18 6.05 -7.25
N PHE A 281 1.38 6.98 -7.78
CA PHE A 281 0.36 6.67 -8.80
C PHE A 281 1.01 6.20 -10.11
N GLY A 282 2.13 6.81 -10.49
CA GLY A 282 2.89 6.39 -11.66
C GLY A 282 3.62 5.06 -11.46
N PHE A 283 4.18 4.82 -10.28
CA PHE A 283 4.81 3.54 -9.95
C PHE A 283 3.79 2.40 -9.89
N GLU A 284 2.60 2.64 -9.30
CA GLU A 284 1.49 1.69 -9.34
C GLU A 284 1.12 1.33 -10.78
N ALA A 285 0.94 2.32 -11.64
CA ALA A 285 0.58 2.10 -13.03
C ALA A 285 1.67 1.34 -13.81
N ALA A 286 2.93 1.74 -13.68
CA ALA A 286 4.06 1.11 -14.37
C ALA A 286 4.27 -0.34 -13.90
N LEU A 287 4.19 -0.61 -12.62
CA LEU A 287 4.32 -1.98 -12.09
C LEU A 287 3.10 -2.85 -12.42
N ASN A 288 1.89 -2.27 -12.43
CA ASN A 288 0.70 -2.96 -12.95
C ASN A 288 0.90 -3.40 -14.40
N ASP A 289 1.45 -2.52 -15.26
CA ASP A 289 1.76 -2.84 -16.66
C ASP A 289 2.77 -4.01 -16.78
N ALA A 290 3.86 -3.98 -16.01
CA ALA A 290 4.87 -5.04 -16.05
C ALA A 290 4.35 -6.38 -15.53
N VAL A 291 3.69 -6.36 -14.36
CA VAL A 291 3.14 -7.57 -13.75
C VAL A 291 2.04 -8.16 -14.61
N PHE A 292 1.14 -7.34 -15.14
CA PHE A 292 0.06 -7.82 -16.00
C PHE A 292 0.60 -8.46 -17.30
N ALA A 293 1.61 -7.84 -17.95
CA ALA A 293 2.26 -8.42 -19.11
C ALA A 293 2.90 -9.80 -18.79
N ALA A 294 3.59 -9.91 -17.65
CA ALA A 294 4.18 -11.16 -17.20
C ALA A 294 3.11 -12.22 -16.85
N MET A 295 2.00 -11.83 -16.18
CA MET A 295 0.86 -12.73 -15.90
C MET A 295 0.28 -13.31 -17.18
N GLN A 296 0.07 -12.49 -18.21
CA GLN A 296 -0.44 -12.95 -19.51
C GLN A 296 0.56 -13.90 -20.19
N HIS A 297 1.84 -13.52 -20.25
CA HIS A 297 2.88 -14.32 -20.89
C HIS A 297 3.08 -15.69 -20.22
N LEU A 298 3.05 -15.72 -18.89
CA LEU A 298 3.23 -16.94 -18.09
C LEU A 298 1.94 -17.71 -17.84
N SER A 299 0.80 -17.20 -18.33
CA SER A 299 -0.54 -17.82 -18.16
C SER A 299 -0.88 -18.07 -16.68
N VAL A 300 -0.67 -17.07 -15.81
CA VAL A 300 -0.91 -17.19 -14.37
C VAL A 300 -2.40 -17.25 -14.06
N ASP A 301 -2.86 -18.32 -13.38
CA ASP A 301 -4.26 -18.43 -12.94
C ASP A 301 -4.48 -17.60 -11.66
N GLN A 302 -5.17 -16.47 -11.82
CA GLN A 302 -5.50 -15.54 -10.74
C GLN A 302 -6.83 -15.86 -10.05
N VAL A 303 -7.60 -16.80 -10.58
CA VAL A 303 -8.87 -17.22 -9.98
C VAL A 303 -8.66 -18.38 -9.02
N ASN A 304 -7.80 -19.33 -9.39
CA ASN A 304 -7.47 -20.51 -8.59
C ASN A 304 -6.02 -20.44 -8.09
N TRP A 305 -5.68 -19.38 -7.36
CA TRP A 305 -4.30 -19.18 -6.87
C TRP A 305 -3.85 -20.23 -5.86
N PRO A 306 -2.55 -20.53 -5.78
CA PRO A 306 -2.00 -21.45 -4.79
C PRO A 306 -2.35 -21.02 -3.35
N GLY A 307 -2.86 -21.96 -2.55
CA GLY A 307 -3.20 -21.68 -1.16
C GLY A 307 -4.56 -21.01 -0.92
N LYS A 308 -5.37 -20.76 -1.96
CA LYS A 308 -6.71 -20.23 -1.81
C LYS A 308 -7.54 -21.03 -0.80
N GLY A 309 -8.06 -20.34 0.24
CA GLY A 309 -8.85 -20.94 1.32
C GLY A 309 -8.04 -21.79 2.31
N ARG A 310 -6.70 -21.69 2.32
CA ARG A 310 -5.83 -22.35 3.31
C ARG A 310 -5.28 -21.42 4.38
N ASP A 311 -5.50 -20.14 4.23
CA ASP A 311 -5.08 -19.05 5.10
C ASP A 311 -6.15 -18.66 6.15
N ASP A 312 -7.31 -19.29 6.12
CA ASP A 312 -8.48 -18.97 6.94
C ASP A 312 -8.19 -18.96 8.45
N LEU A 313 -7.28 -19.82 8.92
CA LEU A 313 -6.91 -19.88 10.33
C LEU A 313 -6.34 -18.58 10.90
N LEU A 314 -5.58 -17.82 10.08
CA LEU A 314 -5.06 -16.51 10.46
C LEU A 314 -5.90 -15.38 9.88
N TYR A 315 -6.42 -15.56 8.67
CA TYR A 315 -7.27 -14.54 8.03
C TYR A 315 -8.58 -14.31 8.80
N GLY A 316 -9.14 -15.35 9.41
CA GLY A 316 -10.32 -15.30 10.24
C GLY A 316 -10.05 -15.15 11.74
N PHE A 317 -8.78 -14.92 12.16
CA PHE A 317 -8.44 -14.82 13.58
C PHE A 317 -9.19 -13.67 14.25
N CYS A 318 -9.83 -13.99 15.39
CA CYS A 318 -10.48 -13.04 16.30
C CYS A 318 -10.04 -13.38 17.72
N PRO A 319 -9.44 -12.43 18.48
CA PRO A 319 -8.88 -12.71 19.81
C PRO A 319 -9.93 -13.08 20.86
N ASP A 320 -11.21 -12.74 20.63
CA ASP A 320 -12.32 -12.96 21.59
C ASP A 320 -13.16 -14.21 21.26
N GLN A 321 -12.73 -15.05 20.33
CA GLN A 321 -13.26 -16.38 20.03
C GLN A 321 -12.27 -17.45 20.47
#